data_4ecc4b62bc277be477b37abda7b296e3
#
_entry.id   4ecc4b62bc277be477b37abda7b296e3
#
_cell.length_a   1.000
_cell.length_b   1.000
_cell.length_c   1.000
_cell.angle_alpha   90.00
_cell.angle_beta   90.00
_cell.angle_gamma   90.00
#
_symmetry.space_group_name_H-M   'P 1'
#
loop_
_entity.id
_entity.type
_entity.pdbx_description
1 polymer ?
#
loop_
_entity_poly.entity_id
_entity_poly.type
_entity_poly.pdbx_seq_one_letter_code
_entity_poly.pdbx_strand_id
1 'polypeptide(L)'
;MRNKPTVLIPLVGTHGSAALMTSPDSEPGYRALIPPGVQFENGVSARFINHVGLYRPGRSARKLSAPILFCICDKDAVAPPAAALRYAATAPRGEVKRYPVGHFDIYRGEAFEQAARDQTEFLVRHLEVANVAALTSSLNERPA
;
A
#
# COMPACT_ATOMS: atom_id res chain seq x y z
N MET A 1 11.58 -8.18 -32.94
CA MET A 1 10.26 -7.97 -32.27
C MET A 1 9.76 -6.59 -32.65
N ARG A 2 8.59 -6.44 -33.28
CA ARG A 2 8.00 -5.14 -33.61
C ARG A 2 7.62 -4.44 -32.32
N ASN A 3 8.22 -3.30 -32.08
CA ASN A 3 7.91 -2.42 -30.93
C ASN A 3 6.51 -1.82 -31.18
N LYS A 4 5.44 -2.51 -30.76
CA LYS A 4 4.09 -1.96 -30.87
C LYS A 4 3.96 -0.80 -29.87
N PRO A 5 3.35 0.33 -30.27
CA PRO A 5 3.14 1.45 -29.38
C PRO A 5 2.34 1.00 -28.13
N THR A 6 2.66 1.59 -27.00
CA THR A 6 1.94 1.31 -25.74
C THR A 6 0.54 1.92 -25.84
N VAL A 7 -0.48 1.08 -25.66
CA VAL A 7 -1.86 1.55 -25.50
C VAL A 7 -2.04 2.02 -24.08
N LEU A 8 -2.47 3.27 -23.89
CA LEU A 8 -2.79 3.84 -22.59
C LEU A 8 -4.30 3.83 -22.37
N ILE A 9 -4.71 3.61 -21.13
CA ILE A 9 -6.07 3.80 -20.64
C ILE A 9 -6.04 4.79 -19.47
N PRO A 10 -7.12 5.52 -19.18
CA PRO A 10 -7.16 6.38 -18.02
C PRO A 10 -6.89 5.59 -16.72
N LEU A 11 -6.09 6.17 -15.83
CA LEU A 11 -5.83 5.59 -14.50
C LEU A 11 -7.04 5.76 -13.59
N VAL A 12 -7.60 6.97 -13.57
CA VAL A 12 -8.82 7.30 -12.82
C VAL A 12 -9.88 7.89 -13.74
N GLY A 13 -11.13 7.62 -13.45
CA GLY A 13 -12.27 8.15 -14.18
C GLY A 13 -13.54 8.13 -13.34
N THR A 14 -14.58 8.77 -13.85
CA THR A 14 -15.91 8.79 -13.21
C THR A 14 -16.47 7.38 -13.10
N HIS A 15 -17.38 7.18 -12.17
CA HIS A 15 -18.03 5.88 -11.97
C HIS A 15 -18.66 5.35 -13.28
N GLY A 16 -18.33 4.12 -13.63
CA GLY A 16 -18.79 3.46 -14.86
C GLY A 16 -18.03 3.83 -16.15
N SER A 17 -17.03 4.69 -16.09
CA SER A 17 -16.15 5.00 -17.25
C SER A 17 -15.12 3.88 -17.52
N ALA A 18 -14.50 3.92 -18.71
CA ALA A 18 -13.43 3.00 -19.08
C ALA A 18 -12.08 3.47 -18.52
N ALA A 19 -11.88 3.36 -17.20
CA ALA A 19 -10.64 3.66 -16.50
C ALA A 19 -10.25 2.50 -15.57
N LEU A 20 -9.01 2.51 -15.06
CA LEU A 20 -8.54 1.47 -14.15
C LEU A 20 -9.24 1.53 -12.79
N MET A 21 -9.45 2.74 -12.25
CA MET A 21 -10.17 2.98 -11.00
C MET A 21 -11.40 3.85 -11.28
N THR A 22 -12.58 3.33 -10.96
CA THR A 22 -13.89 3.96 -11.26
C THR A 22 -14.86 3.91 -10.09
N SER A 23 -14.38 3.63 -8.86
CA SER A 23 -15.23 3.80 -7.67
C SER A 23 -15.65 5.27 -7.52
N PRO A 24 -16.77 5.58 -6.85
CA PRO A 24 -17.28 6.95 -6.75
C PRO A 24 -16.28 7.97 -6.24
N ASP A 25 -15.34 7.55 -5.40
CA ASP A 25 -14.27 8.35 -4.80
C ASP A 25 -12.96 8.33 -5.60
N SER A 26 -12.82 7.51 -6.66
CA SER A 26 -11.55 7.32 -7.36
C SER A 26 -11.01 8.60 -7.99
N GLU A 27 -11.79 9.25 -8.84
CA GLU A 27 -11.32 10.44 -9.53
C GLU A 27 -11.11 11.65 -8.60
N PRO A 28 -12.08 12.05 -7.75
CA PRO A 28 -11.89 13.18 -6.85
C PRO A 28 -10.80 12.89 -5.80
N GLY A 29 -10.75 11.68 -5.25
CA GLY A 29 -9.78 11.29 -4.25
C GLY A 29 -8.36 11.29 -4.78
N TYR A 30 -8.14 10.68 -5.95
CA TYR A 30 -6.81 10.66 -6.58
C TYR A 30 -6.32 12.06 -6.93
N ARG A 31 -7.20 12.89 -7.58
CA ARG A 31 -6.84 14.26 -7.96
C ARG A 31 -6.50 15.14 -6.75
N ALA A 32 -7.14 14.91 -5.63
CA ALA A 32 -6.89 15.63 -4.40
C ALA A 32 -5.52 15.32 -3.75
N LEU A 33 -4.84 14.24 -4.18
CA LEU A 33 -3.48 13.90 -3.76
C LEU A 33 -2.39 14.54 -4.64
N ILE A 34 -2.76 15.15 -5.77
CA ILE A 34 -1.82 15.78 -6.68
C ILE A 34 -1.46 17.17 -6.13
N PRO A 35 -0.18 17.46 -5.86
CA PRO A 35 0.22 18.78 -5.37
C PRO A 35 -0.11 19.90 -6.38
N PRO A 36 -0.37 21.11 -5.93
CA PRO A 36 -0.55 22.26 -6.81
C PRO A 36 0.64 22.45 -7.75
N GLY A 37 0.36 22.71 -9.03
CA GLY A 37 1.39 22.94 -10.05
C GLY A 37 2.02 21.68 -10.65
N VAL A 38 1.68 20.49 -10.15
CA VAL A 38 2.13 19.23 -10.74
C VAL A 38 1.23 18.86 -11.92
N GLN A 39 1.83 18.63 -13.10
CA GLN A 39 1.12 18.06 -14.23
C GLN A 39 0.90 16.56 -14.02
N PHE A 40 -0.35 16.13 -14.11
CA PHE A 40 -0.74 14.74 -14.00
C PHE A 40 -1.23 14.20 -15.35
N GLU A 41 -0.50 13.24 -15.89
CA GLU A 41 -0.96 12.46 -17.04
C GLU A 41 -1.83 11.31 -16.57
N ASN A 42 -3.14 11.39 -16.85
CA ASN A 42 -4.09 10.36 -16.48
C ASN A 42 -4.02 9.18 -17.45
N GLY A 43 -2.93 8.42 -17.38
CA GLY A 43 -2.71 7.28 -18.26
C GLY A 43 -1.89 6.17 -17.64
N VAL A 44 -2.30 4.92 -17.86
CA VAL A 44 -1.58 3.71 -17.47
C VAL A 44 -1.56 2.72 -18.64
N SER A 45 -0.48 1.95 -18.77
CA SER A 45 -0.39 0.94 -19.83
C SER A 45 -1.51 -0.10 -19.72
N ALA A 46 -2.30 -0.27 -20.77
CA ALA A 46 -3.36 -1.27 -20.82
C ALA A 46 -2.86 -2.71 -20.59
N ARG A 47 -1.58 -2.98 -20.86
CA ARG A 47 -0.94 -4.29 -20.60
C ARG A 47 -0.94 -4.65 -19.11
N PHE A 48 -1.01 -3.67 -18.23
CA PHE A 48 -1.07 -3.88 -16.79
C PHE A 48 -2.29 -4.74 -16.40
N ILE A 49 -3.44 -4.54 -17.05
CA ILE A 49 -4.67 -5.27 -16.77
C ILE A 49 -4.49 -6.79 -16.91
N ASN A 50 -3.70 -7.21 -17.92
CA ASN A 50 -3.44 -8.64 -18.17
C ASN A 50 -2.68 -9.33 -17.03
N HIS A 51 -1.97 -8.57 -16.20
CA HIS A 51 -1.13 -9.09 -15.13
C HIS A 51 -1.76 -8.90 -13.75
N VAL A 52 -2.47 -7.77 -13.53
CA VAL A 52 -3.00 -7.42 -12.20
C VAL A 52 -4.01 -8.45 -11.69
N GLY A 53 -4.84 -9.00 -12.57
CA GLY A 53 -5.84 -10.03 -12.22
C GLY A 53 -5.24 -11.36 -11.74
N LEU A 54 -4.01 -11.67 -12.17
CA LEU A 54 -3.28 -12.89 -11.80
C LEU A 54 -2.33 -12.66 -10.64
N TYR A 55 -1.95 -11.42 -10.36
CA TYR A 55 -1.01 -11.06 -9.30
C TYR A 55 -1.67 -11.15 -7.93
N ARG A 56 -1.27 -12.11 -7.11
CA ARG A 56 -1.85 -12.40 -5.80
C ARG A 56 -0.79 -12.42 -4.69
N PRO A 57 -0.14 -11.27 -4.41
CA PRO A 57 0.96 -11.19 -3.45
C PRO A 57 0.54 -11.57 -2.03
N GLY A 58 -0.71 -11.33 -1.65
CA GLY A 58 -1.23 -11.68 -0.34
C GLY A 58 -1.11 -13.17 0.02
N ARG A 59 -1.02 -14.07 -0.97
CA ARG A 59 -0.76 -15.50 -0.72
C ARG A 59 0.59 -15.76 -0.05
N SER A 60 1.55 -14.85 -0.19
CA SER A 60 2.86 -14.95 0.44
C SER A 60 2.88 -14.51 1.90
N ALA A 61 1.82 -13.86 2.40
CA ALA A 61 1.75 -13.36 3.77
C ALA A 61 2.04 -14.44 4.82
N ARG A 62 1.52 -15.65 4.61
CA ARG A 62 1.74 -16.82 5.49
C ARG A 62 3.18 -17.32 5.57
N LYS A 63 4.05 -16.88 4.65
CA LYS A 63 5.46 -17.29 4.57
C LYS A 63 6.42 -16.22 5.09
N LEU A 64 5.91 -15.05 5.46
CA LEU A 64 6.73 -13.95 5.93
C LEU A 64 7.23 -14.21 7.35
N SER A 65 8.55 -14.22 7.52
CA SER A 65 9.18 -14.29 8.84
C SER A 65 9.35 -12.89 9.47
N ALA A 66 9.44 -11.85 8.65
CA ALA A 66 9.50 -10.47 9.11
C ALA A 66 8.15 -10.00 9.68
N PRO A 67 8.16 -9.09 10.67
CA PRO A 67 6.95 -8.39 11.07
C PRO A 67 6.35 -7.62 9.91
N ILE A 68 5.02 -7.61 9.83
CA ILE A 68 4.29 -6.88 8.80
C ILE A 68 3.10 -6.14 9.42
N LEU A 69 2.97 -4.85 9.11
CA LEU A 69 1.81 -4.04 9.48
C LEU A 69 0.86 -3.93 8.29
N PHE A 70 -0.40 -4.25 8.52
CA PHE A 70 -1.49 -4.04 7.58
C PHE A 70 -2.30 -2.83 8.01
N CYS A 71 -2.20 -1.72 7.26
CA CYS A 71 -3.04 -0.55 7.41
C CYS A 71 -4.26 -0.70 6.50
N ILE A 72 -5.44 -0.88 7.07
CA ILE A 72 -6.65 -1.27 6.31
C ILE A 72 -7.74 -0.22 6.49
N CYS A 73 -8.19 0.36 5.38
CA CYS A 73 -9.32 1.28 5.33
C CYS A 73 -10.63 0.50 5.26
N ASP A 74 -11.53 0.71 6.23
CA ASP A 74 -12.78 -0.06 6.34
C ASP A 74 -13.80 0.26 5.24
N LYS A 75 -13.73 1.48 4.69
CA LYS A 75 -14.63 1.98 3.64
C LYS A 75 -13.96 2.04 2.27
N ASP A 76 -12.88 1.26 2.06
CA ASP A 76 -12.15 1.22 0.81
C ASP A 76 -13.01 0.61 -0.31
N ALA A 77 -13.39 1.44 -1.27
CA ALA A 77 -14.19 1.04 -2.43
C ALA A 77 -13.31 0.66 -3.64
N VAL A 78 -12.02 1.02 -3.64
CA VAL A 78 -11.04 0.68 -4.68
C VAL A 78 -10.44 -0.71 -4.44
N ALA A 79 -10.02 -0.96 -3.19
CA ALA A 79 -9.43 -2.23 -2.76
C ALA A 79 -10.16 -2.75 -1.51
N PRO A 80 -11.32 -3.43 -1.67
CA PRO A 80 -12.16 -3.84 -0.56
C PRO A 80 -11.40 -4.59 0.54
N PRO A 81 -11.61 -4.24 1.83
CA PRO A 81 -10.77 -4.67 2.95
C PRO A 81 -10.79 -6.18 3.21
N ALA A 82 -11.83 -6.89 2.80
CA ALA A 82 -12.03 -8.30 3.10
C ALA A 82 -10.87 -9.20 2.63
N ALA A 83 -10.27 -8.91 1.47
CA ALA A 83 -9.13 -9.67 0.97
C ALA A 83 -7.87 -9.41 1.80
N ALA A 84 -7.59 -8.14 2.14
CA ALA A 84 -6.44 -7.75 2.96
C ALA A 84 -6.53 -8.35 4.37
N LEU A 85 -7.71 -8.27 5.02
CA LEU A 85 -7.97 -8.88 6.33
C LEU A 85 -7.74 -10.38 6.33
N ARG A 86 -8.22 -11.09 5.29
CA ARG A 86 -8.01 -12.53 5.16
C ARG A 86 -6.53 -12.90 5.06
N TYR A 87 -5.73 -12.13 4.32
CA TYR A 87 -4.30 -12.39 4.22
C TYR A 87 -3.55 -11.98 5.49
N ALA A 88 -3.92 -10.88 6.12
CA ALA A 88 -3.36 -10.45 7.40
C ALA A 88 -3.52 -11.53 8.48
N ALA A 89 -4.69 -12.18 8.53
CA ALA A 89 -4.96 -13.27 9.47
C ALA A 89 -4.07 -14.51 9.25
N THR A 90 -3.39 -14.64 8.10
CA THR A 90 -2.46 -15.75 7.82
C THR A 90 -1.00 -15.39 8.06
N ALA A 91 -0.67 -14.12 8.28
CA ALA A 91 0.70 -13.67 8.49
C ALA A 91 1.17 -14.02 9.91
N PRO A 92 2.26 -14.80 10.10
CA PRO A 92 2.69 -15.26 11.43
C PRO A 92 3.05 -14.12 12.40
N ARG A 93 3.51 -13.00 11.86
CA ARG A 93 3.89 -11.78 12.60
C ARG A 93 3.14 -10.57 12.04
N GLY A 94 1.86 -10.76 11.69
CA GLY A 94 0.99 -9.74 11.14
C GLY A 94 0.33 -8.92 12.25
N GLU A 95 0.40 -7.59 12.13
CA GLU A 95 -0.36 -6.64 12.94
C GLU A 95 -1.35 -5.91 12.04
N VAL A 96 -2.56 -5.63 12.53
CA VAL A 96 -3.60 -4.96 11.77
C VAL A 96 -4.00 -3.67 12.47
N LYS A 97 -3.96 -2.57 11.74
CA LYS A 97 -4.56 -1.29 12.12
C LYS A 97 -5.70 -0.99 11.15
N ARG A 98 -6.86 -0.64 11.68
CA ARG A 98 -8.06 -0.36 10.91
C ARG A 98 -8.44 1.11 11.02
N TYR A 99 -8.83 1.69 9.88
CA TYR A 99 -9.19 3.11 9.77
C TYR A 99 -10.61 3.21 9.16
N PRO A 100 -11.56 3.89 9.80
CA PRO A 100 -12.96 3.97 9.35
C PRO A 100 -13.15 4.96 8.19
N VAL A 101 -12.23 4.95 7.22
CA VAL A 101 -12.12 5.91 6.11
C VAL A 101 -12.07 5.18 4.76
N GLY A 102 -12.17 5.94 3.64
CA GLY A 102 -12.04 5.46 2.27
C GLY A 102 -10.59 5.32 1.81
N HIS A 103 -10.42 4.84 0.57
CA HIS A 103 -9.11 4.53 -0.02
C HIS A 103 -8.14 5.73 -0.03
N PHE A 104 -8.63 6.90 -0.39
CA PHE A 104 -7.80 8.11 -0.54
C PHE A 104 -7.73 8.94 0.74
N ASP A 105 -8.63 8.73 1.68
CA ASP A 105 -8.70 9.54 2.90
C ASP A 105 -7.53 9.27 3.85
N ILE A 106 -6.97 8.05 3.83
CA ILE A 106 -5.82 7.67 4.66
C ILE A 106 -4.55 8.48 4.32
N TYR A 107 -4.51 9.12 3.17
CA TYR A 107 -3.38 9.94 2.73
C TYR A 107 -3.55 11.43 3.08
N ARG A 108 -4.59 11.82 3.83
CA ARG A 108 -4.93 13.21 4.08
C ARG A 108 -5.45 13.43 5.51
N GLY A 109 -5.19 14.63 6.03
CA GLY A 109 -5.74 15.09 7.30
C GLY A 109 -5.46 14.16 8.48
N GLU A 110 -6.43 14.05 9.39
CA GLU A 110 -6.28 13.29 10.64
C GLU A 110 -6.03 11.80 10.42
N ALA A 111 -6.66 11.20 9.41
CA ALA A 111 -6.46 9.79 9.08
C ALA A 111 -5.02 9.51 8.64
N PHE A 112 -4.41 10.42 7.87
CA PHE A 112 -2.99 10.34 7.51
C PHE A 112 -2.10 10.44 8.74
N GLU A 113 -2.34 11.42 9.59
CA GLU A 113 -1.53 11.61 10.83
C GLU A 113 -1.61 10.38 11.74
N GLN A 114 -2.78 9.79 11.87
CA GLN A 114 -2.95 8.56 12.65
C GLN A 114 -2.21 7.38 12.01
N ALA A 115 -2.36 7.19 10.69
CA ALA A 115 -1.69 6.12 9.99
C ALA A 115 -0.16 6.27 10.03
N ALA A 116 0.36 7.50 9.89
CA ALA A 116 1.78 7.80 9.99
C ALA A 116 2.34 7.49 11.39
N ARG A 117 1.60 7.85 12.46
CA ARG A 117 1.98 7.49 13.84
C ARG A 117 2.03 5.97 14.02
N ASP A 118 0.99 5.26 13.63
CA ASP A 118 0.91 3.79 13.76
C ASP A 118 2.05 3.09 13.02
N GLN A 119 2.37 3.56 11.80
CA GLN A 119 3.48 3.02 11.01
C GLN A 119 4.83 3.32 11.64
N THR A 120 5.03 4.54 12.13
CA THR A 120 6.27 4.94 12.80
C THR A 120 6.49 4.13 14.07
N GLU A 121 5.48 3.97 14.91
CA GLU A 121 5.56 3.16 16.13
C GLU A 121 5.88 1.70 15.81
N PHE A 122 5.28 1.14 14.76
CA PHE A 122 5.58 -0.21 14.31
C PHE A 122 7.04 -0.34 13.86
N LEU A 123 7.54 0.59 13.06
CA LEU A 123 8.91 0.58 12.57
C LEU A 123 9.92 0.74 13.71
N VAL A 124 9.71 1.69 14.62
CA VAL A 124 10.56 1.90 15.80
C VAL A 124 10.66 0.61 16.61
N ARG A 125 9.53 -0.01 16.97
CA ARG A 125 9.49 -1.26 17.73
C ARG A 125 10.30 -2.39 17.11
N HIS A 126 10.29 -2.49 15.78
CA HIS A 126 10.91 -3.62 15.09
C HIS A 126 12.32 -3.36 14.57
N LEU A 127 12.72 -2.09 14.37
CA LEU A 127 14.04 -1.72 13.88
C LEU A 127 15.02 -1.38 15.01
N GLU A 128 14.57 -0.75 16.10
CA GLU A 128 15.45 -0.44 17.25
C GLU A 128 15.99 -1.72 17.91
N VAL A 129 15.13 -2.73 18.09
CA VAL A 129 15.55 -4.02 18.66
C VAL A 129 16.64 -4.69 17.80
N ALA A 130 16.53 -4.59 16.47
CA ALA A 130 17.53 -5.15 15.55
C ALA A 130 18.86 -4.40 15.63
N ASN A 131 18.84 -3.07 15.74
CA ASN A 131 20.05 -2.25 15.83
C ASN A 131 20.80 -2.45 17.15
N VAL A 132 20.12 -2.52 18.27
CA VAL A 132 20.75 -2.77 19.58
C VAL A 132 21.40 -4.14 19.62
N ALA A 133 20.74 -5.19 19.11
CA ALA A 133 21.30 -6.53 19.03
C ALA A 133 22.54 -6.60 18.11
N ALA A 134 22.49 -5.93 16.95
CA ALA A 134 23.64 -5.87 16.02
C ALA A 134 24.83 -5.11 16.61
N LEU A 135 24.59 -4.00 17.30
CA LEU A 135 25.63 -3.21 17.97
C LEU A 135 26.29 -3.98 19.13
N THR A 136 25.50 -4.71 19.93
CA THR A 136 26.03 -5.53 21.03
C THR A 136 26.87 -6.70 20.52
N SER A 137 26.46 -7.34 19.42
CA SER A 137 27.24 -8.41 18.79
C SER A 137 28.58 -7.88 18.25
N SER A 138 28.59 -6.73 17.59
CA SER A 138 29.81 -6.12 17.03
C SER A 138 30.80 -5.62 18.08
N LEU A 139 30.33 -5.28 19.28
CA LEU A 139 31.17 -4.87 20.40
C LEU A 139 31.86 -6.08 21.10
N ASN A 140 31.17 -7.24 21.10
CA ASN A 140 31.71 -8.46 21.68
C ASN A 140 32.71 -9.21 20.76
N GLU A 141 32.76 -8.88 19.48
CA GLU A 141 33.65 -9.50 18.50
C GLU A 141 34.96 -8.74 18.27
N ARG A 142 35.27 -7.67 19.04
CA ARG A 142 36.55 -6.97 18.96
C ARG A 142 37.58 -7.73 19.81
N PRO A 143 38.59 -8.36 19.17
CA PRO A 143 39.69 -8.95 19.92
C PRO A 143 40.49 -7.86 20.63
N ALA A 144 40.98 -8.16 21.82
CA ALA A 144 41.84 -7.33 22.66
C ALA A 144 43.23 -7.08 22.03
#